data_bf72de0a4ca5e676cecf40ea2c29c450
#
_entry.id   bf72de0a4ca5e676cecf40ea2c29c450
#
_cell.length_a   1.000
_cell.length_b   1.000
_cell.length_c   1.000
_cell.angle_alpha   90.00
_cell.angle_beta   90.00
_cell.angle_gamma   90.00
#
_symmetry.space_group_name_H-M   'P 1'
#
loop_
_entity.id
_entity.type
_entity.pdbx_description
1 polymer ?
#
loop_
_entity_poly.entity_id
_entity_poly.type
_entity_poly.pdbx_seq_one_letter_code
_entity_poly.pdbx_strand_id
1 'polypeptide(L)'
;MKRRSFIAHGGMAGILAAGTAPAFAQASPTIKWRCASSFPKSLDTIYGAAEQAAKVVSDVTGGKFQIQVFAAGEIVPGLQVADAVQNGTVECGHTAPYYFVGKDPTFAFGTAI
;
A
#
# COMPACT_ATOMS: atom_id res chain seq x y z
N MET A 1 -40.31 58.30 -23.05
CA MET A 1 -38.96 58.00 -22.58
C MET A 1 -38.98 56.62 -21.88
N LYS A 2 -38.40 55.61 -22.51
CA LYS A 2 -38.64 54.23 -22.14
C LYS A 2 -37.40 53.68 -21.43
N ARG A 3 -37.35 53.74 -20.11
CA ARG A 3 -36.28 53.20 -19.27
C ARG A 3 -36.50 51.74 -18.83
N ARG A 4 -37.56 51.10 -19.31
CA ARG A 4 -37.99 49.74 -18.84
C ARG A 4 -37.57 48.59 -19.75
N SER A 5 -36.99 48.83 -20.92
CA SER A 5 -36.64 47.78 -21.87
C SER A 5 -35.22 47.27 -21.78
N PHE A 6 -34.37 47.84 -20.92
CA PHE A 6 -32.94 47.46 -20.81
C PHE A 6 -32.69 46.31 -19.78
N ILE A 7 -33.68 46.04 -18.90
CA ILE A 7 -33.52 45.06 -17.85
C ILE A 7 -34.00 43.67 -18.30
N ALA A 8 -34.82 43.59 -19.40
CA ALA A 8 -35.40 42.34 -19.83
C ALA A 8 -34.52 41.45 -20.74
N HIS A 9 -33.40 41.98 -21.23
CA HIS A 9 -32.52 41.22 -22.16
C HIS A 9 -31.11 40.94 -21.61
N GLY A 10 -30.79 41.35 -20.37
CA GLY A 10 -29.52 41.15 -19.73
C GLY A 10 -29.47 39.92 -18.79
N GLY A 11 -30.60 39.26 -18.54
CA GLY A 11 -30.73 38.24 -17.48
C GLY A 11 -30.63 36.78 -17.92
N MET A 12 -30.52 36.48 -19.21
CA MET A 12 -30.56 35.07 -19.68
C MET A 12 -29.28 34.54 -20.33
N ALA A 13 -28.23 35.34 -20.40
CA ALA A 13 -26.95 34.91 -20.99
C ALA A 13 -25.91 34.49 -19.94
N GLY A 14 -26.23 34.56 -18.65
CA GLY A 14 -25.26 34.33 -17.56
C GLY A 14 -25.31 32.93 -16.90
N ILE A 15 -26.23 32.03 -17.27
CA ILE A 15 -26.44 30.76 -16.53
C ILE A 15 -25.85 29.52 -17.24
N LEU A 16 -25.34 29.65 -18.45
CA LEU A 16 -24.79 28.50 -19.20
C LEU A 16 -23.24 28.39 -19.16
N ALA A 17 -22.60 29.19 -18.33
CA ALA A 17 -21.16 29.09 -18.10
C ALA A 17 -20.80 28.57 -16.67
N ALA A 18 -21.72 27.83 -16.04
CA ALA A 18 -21.35 26.94 -14.94
C ALA A 18 -20.55 25.78 -15.55
N GLY A 19 -19.26 26.06 -15.74
CA GLY A 19 -18.31 25.19 -16.37
C GLY A 19 -18.39 23.78 -15.83
N THR A 20 -18.45 22.84 -16.68
CA THR A 20 -17.93 21.49 -16.42
C THR A 20 -16.45 21.66 -16.07
N ALA A 21 -16.17 21.95 -14.80
CA ALA A 21 -14.82 21.77 -14.28
C ALA A 21 -14.47 20.31 -14.59
N PRO A 22 -13.39 20.04 -15.34
CA PRO A 22 -12.98 18.66 -15.53
C PRO A 22 -12.73 18.13 -14.11
N ALA A 23 -13.52 17.13 -13.71
CA ALA A 23 -13.19 16.37 -12.52
C ALA A 23 -11.86 15.71 -12.84
N PHE A 24 -10.76 16.33 -12.40
CA PHE A 24 -9.47 15.68 -12.33
C PHE A 24 -9.67 14.54 -11.35
N ALA A 25 -9.96 13.35 -11.88
CA ALA A 25 -9.84 12.13 -11.14
C ALA A 25 -8.37 12.06 -10.73
N GLN A 26 -8.08 12.52 -9.51
CA GLN A 26 -6.77 12.34 -8.91
C GLN A 26 -6.53 10.83 -8.92
N ALA A 27 -5.63 10.39 -9.77
CA ALA A 27 -5.19 9.01 -9.78
C ALA A 27 -4.71 8.70 -8.35
N SER A 28 -5.38 7.76 -7.69
CA SER A 28 -5.00 7.35 -6.33
C SER A 28 -3.53 6.97 -6.36
N PRO A 29 -2.69 7.49 -5.44
CA PRO A 29 -1.26 7.22 -5.45
C PRO A 29 -1.01 5.71 -5.36
N THR A 30 -0.06 5.22 -6.12
CA THR A 30 0.38 3.83 -6.03
C THR A 30 1.24 3.67 -4.77
N ILE A 31 0.85 2.76 -3.89
CA ILE A 31 1.60 2.39 -2.69
C ILE A 31 2.55 1.26 -3.06
N LYS A 32 3.81 1.38 -2.65
CA LYS A 32 4.83 0.33 -2.84
C LYS A 32 5.50 0.02 -1.51
N TRP A 33 5.42 -1.23 -1.10
CA TRP A 33 6.07 -1.74 0.10
C TRP A 33 7.16 -2.75 -0.24
N ARG A 34 8.19 -2.76 0.58
CA ARG A 34 9.22 -3.80 0.58
C ARG A 34 8.94 -4.73 1.75
N CYS A 35 8.88 -6.01 1.46
CA CYS A 35 8.67 -7.06 2.45
C CYS A 35 9.95 -7.87 2.58
N ALA A 36 10.64 -7.77 3.71
CA ALA A 36 11.80 -8.61 3.99
C ALA A 36 11.33 -9.97 4.54
N SER A 37 11.77 -11.06 3.91
CA SER A 37 11.50 -12.42 4.37
C SER A 37 12.67 -12.97 5.19
N SER A 38 12.35 -13.69 6.26
CA SER A 38 13.32 -14.49 7.02
C SER A 38 13.71 -15.78 6.30
N PHE A 39 13.03 -16.11 5.18
CA PHE A 39 13.19 -17.38 4.49
C PHE A 39 13.86 -17.20 3.13
N PRO A 40 14.71 -18.16 2.72
CA PRO A 40 15.32 -18.15 1.39
C PRO A 40 14.33 -18.60 0.32
N LYS A 41 14.59 -18.23 -0.92
CA LYS A 41 13.77 -18.63 -2.10
C LYS A 41 13.69 -20.16 -2.30
N SER A 42 14.66 -20.91 -1.78
CA SER A 42 14.66 -22.37 -1.84
C SER A 42 13.57 -23.05 -1.02
N LEU A 43 12.98 -22.34 -0.06
CA LEU A 43 11.80 -22.77 0.69
C LEU A 43 10.53 -22.26 -0.02
N ASP A 44 10.28 -22.80 -1.18
CA ASP A 44 9.24 -22.35 -2.13
C ASP A 44 7.83 -22.28 -1.52
N THR A 45 7.47 -23.24 -0.66
CA THR A 45 6.17 -23.24 0.04
C THR A 45 6.01 -22.07 0.99
N ILE A 46 7.04 -21.78 1.80
CA ILE A 46 6.97 -20.71 2.80
C ILE A 46 7.21 -19.36 2.14
N TYR A 47 8.31 -19.24 1.37
CA TYR A 47 8.64 -18.00 0.67
C TYR A 47 7.59 -17.65 -0.41
N GLY A 48 7.15 -18.65 -1.18
CA GLY A 48 6.13 -18.48 -2.20
C GLY A 48 4.77 -18.06 -1.64
N ALA A 49 4.45 -18.38 -0.37
CA ALA A 49 3.25 -17.87 0.28
C ALA A 49 3.27 -16.34 0.40
N ALA A 50 4.42 -15.74 0.69
CA ALA A 50 4.56 -14.28 0.74
C ALA A 50 4.45 -13.65 -0.66
N GLU A 51 5.03 -14.28 -1.68
CA GLU A 51 4.89 -13.83 -3.07
C GLU A 51 3.44 -13.94 -3.55
N GLN A 52 2.74 -15.02 -3.21
CA GLN A 52 1.33 -15.19 -3.54
C GLN A 52 0.45 -14.14 -2.84
N ALA A 53 0.71 -13.85 -1.56
CA ALA A 53 0.03 -12.79 -0.83
C ALA A 53 0.25 -11.42 -1.49
N ALA A 54 1.49 -11.10 -1.86
CA ALA A 54 1.83 -9.87 -2.58
C ALA A 54 1.09 -9.75 -3.92
N LYS A 55 1.01 -10.87 -4.66
CA LYS A 55 0.26 -10.94 -5.93
C LYS A 55 -1.22 -10.68 -5.71
N VAL A 56 -1.86 -11.34 -4.75
CA VAL A 56 -3.28 -11.14 -4.42
C VAL A 56 -3.56 -9.70 -4.06
N VAL A 57 -2.73 -9.06 -3.23
CA VAL A 57 -2.85 -7.64 -2.87
C VAL A 57 -2.80 -6.75 -4.12
N SER A 58 -1.87 -7.00 -5.02
CA SER A 58 -1.78 -6.26 -6.29
C SER A 58 -3.03 -6.45 -7.15
N ASP A 59 -3.50 -7.70 -7.28
CA ASP A 59 -4.66 -8.04 -8.11
C ASP A 59 -5.94 -7.37 -7.58
N VAL A 60 -6.23 -7.48 -6.28
CA VAL A 60 -7.44 -6.91 -5.67
C VAL A 60 -7.44 -5.38 -5.61
N THR A 61 -6.25 -4.76 -5.65
CA THR A 61 -6.12 -3.29 -5.67
C THR A 61 -5.96 -2.71 -7.08
N GLY A 62 -6.01 -3.56 -8.11
CA GLY A 62 -5.76 -3.13 -9.49
C GLY A 62 -4.36 -2.53 -9.67
N GLY A 63 -3.35 -3.07 -8.98
CA GLY A 63 -1.96 -2.60 -9.00
C GLY A 63 -1.69 -1.32 -8.19
N LYS A 64 -2.68 -0.80 -7.47
CA LYS A 64 -2.50 0.42 -6.66
C LYS A 64 -1.71 0.18 -5.39
N PHE A 65 -1.69 -1.04 -4.87
CA PHE A 65 -0.84 -1.45 -3.78
C PHE A 65 0.02 -2.62 -4.23
N GLN A 66 1.33 -2.44 -4.20
CA GLN A 66 2.32 -3.41 -4.62
C GLN A 66 3.26 -3.72 -3.46
N ILE A 67 3.47 -5.00 -3.21
CA ILE A 67 4.43 -5.50 -2.22
C ILE A 67 5.52 -6.24 -2.96
N GLN A 68 6.76 -5.80 -2.79
CA GLN A 68 7.93 -6.51 -3.32
C GLN A 68 8.55 -7.34 -2.21
N VAL A 69 8.60 -8.66 -2.40
CA VAL A 69 9.16 -9.60 -1.43
C VAL A 69 10.65 -9.80 -1.71
N PHE A 70 11.45 -9.74 -0.66
CA PHE A 70 12.90 -9.97 -0.67
C PHE A 70 13.25 -11.16 0.21
N ALA A 71 14.08 -12.05 -0.27
CA ALA A 71 14.50 -13.23 0.47
C ALA A 71 15.48 -12.88 1.61
N ALA A 72 15.66 -13.83 2.52
CA ALA A 72 16.63 -13.71 3.60
C ALA A 72 18.02 -13.34 3.06
N GLY A 73 18.61 -12.28 3.60
CA GLY A 73 19.92 -11.78 3.20
C GLY A 73 19.92 -10.80 2.02
N GLU A 74 18.80 -10.58 1.32
CA GLU A 74 18.75 -9.59 0.24
C GLU A 74 18.72 -8.14 0.77
N ILE A 75 18.03 -7.89 1.88
CA ILE A 75 18.01 -6.58 2.55
C ILE A 75 18.67 -6.71 3.92
N VAL A 76 18.20 -7.66 4.73
CA VAL A 76 18.72 -7.95 6.08
C VAL A 76 18.80 -9.47 6.29
N PRO A 77 19.67 -9.94 7.21
CA PRO A 77 19.65 -11.34 7.65
C PRO A 77 18.30 -11.75 8.20
N GLY A 78 17.88 -13.00 7.98
CA GLY A 78 16.54 -13.49 8.32
C GLY A 78 16.11 -13.26 9.77
N LEU A 79 17.05 -13.35 10.73
CA LEU A 79 16.77 -13.11 12.15
C LEU A 79 16.67 -11.60 12.52
N GLN A 80 16.95 -10.70 11.60
CA GLN A 80 16.88 -9.25 11.80
C GLN A 80 15.64 -8.61 11.15
N VAL A 81 14.76 -9.41 10.58
CA VAL A 81 13.57 -8.90 9.87
C VAL A 81 12.68 -8.06 10.79
N ALA A 82 12.44 -8.50 12.04
CA ALA A 82 11.64 -7.72 12.99
C ALA A 82 12.29 -6.37 13.31
N ASP A 83 13.60 -6.34 13.47
CA ASP A 83 14.35 -5.09 13.73
C ASP A 83 14.29 -4.15 12.52
N ALA A 84 14.37 -4.70 11.31
CA ALA A 84 14.27 -3.92 10.08
C ALA A 84 12.90 -3.25 9.92
N VAL A 85 11.81 -3.93 10.29
CA VAL A 85 10.46 -3.36 10.32
C VAL A 85 10.36 -2.30 11.41
N GLN A 86 10.81 -2.63 12.63
CA GLN A 86 10.77 -1.71 13.78
C GLN A 86 11.51 -0.40 13.50
N ASN A 87 12.63 -0.47 12.80
CA ASN A 87 13.46 0.69 12.46
C ASN A 87 13.02 1.40 11.16
N GLY A 88 11.98 0.91 10.50
CA GLY A 88 11.50 1.49 9.24
C GLY A 88 12.43 1.25 8.03
N THR A 89 13.34 0.28 8.11
CA THR A 89 14.19 -0.11 6.98
C THR A 89 13.35 -0.73 5.86
N VAL A 90 12.31 -1.47 6.22
CA VAL A 90 11.31 -2.03 5.32
C VAL A 90 9.93 -1.78 5.90
N GLU A 91 8.92 -1.79 5.04
CA GLU A 91 7.54 -1.48 5.42
C GLU A 91 6.82 -2.66 6.07
N CYS A 92 7.22 -3.90 5.75
CA CYS A 92 6.68 -5.11 6.36
C CYS A 92 7.71 -6.25 6.35
N GLY A 93 7.41 -7.30 7.12
CA GLY A 93 8.26 -8.47 7.24
C GLY A 93 7.47 -9.76 7.18
N HIS A 94 8.07 -10.77 6.58
CA HIS A 94 7.58 -12.14 6.53
C HIS A 94 8.54 -13.02 7.36
N THR A 95 8.10 -13.42 8.55
CA THR A 95 8.95 -14.10 9.52
C THR A 95 8.16 -15.05 10.42
N ALA A 96 8.85 -15.79 11.28
CA ALA A 96 8.23 -16.66 12.27
C ALA A 96 8.45 -16.12 13.69
N PRO A 97 7.42 -16.09 14.55
CA PRO A 97 7.54 -15.55 15.90
C PRO A 97 8.63 -16.21 16.74
N TYR A 98 8.83 -17.52 16.63
CA TYR A 98 9.84 -18.25 17.41
C TYR A 98 11.27 -17.77 17.20
N TYR A 99 11.57 -17.07 16.11
CA TYR A 99 12.89 -16.47 15.91
C TYR A 99 13.20 -15.37 16.93
N PHE A 100 12.20 -14.83 17.60
CA PHE A 100 12.31 -13.67 18.48
C PHE A 100 12.06 -14.01 19.96
N VAL A 101 11.94 -15.29 20.33
CA VAL A 101 11.76 -15.74 21.72
C VAL A 101 12.88 -15.22 22.64
N GLY A 102 14.09 -15.07 22.11
CA GLY A 102 15.21 -14.47 22.85
C GLY A 102 15.04 -12.97 23.14
N LYS A 103 14.17 -12.26 22.42
CA LYS A 103 13.81 -10.86 22.70
C LYS A 103 12.68 -10.76 23.72
N ASP A 104 11.65 -11.58 23.57
CA ASP A 104 10.51 -11.67 24.47
C ASP A 104 9.94 -13.10 24.42
N PRO A 105 9.80 -13.79 25.57
CA PRO A 105 9.22 -15.13 25.66
C PRO A 105 7.80 -15.24 25.12
N THR A 106 7.04 -14.14 25.06
CA THR A 106 5.66 -14.11 24.50
C THR A 106 5.62 -14.51 23.04
N PHE A 107 6.70 -14.36 22.29
CA PHE A 107 6.77 -14.83 20.91
C PHE A 107 6.65 -16.36 20.76
N ALA A 108 6.86 -17.13 21.85
CA ALA A 108 6.61 -18.57 21.85
C ALA A 108 5.14 -18.91 21.61
N PHE A 109 4.22 -18.08 22.10
CA PHE A 109 2.77 -18.32 21.93
C PHE A 109 2.31 -18.28 20.46
N GLY A 110 3.03 -17.59 19.60
CA GLY A 110 2.69 -17.51 18.17
C GLY A 110 2.94 -18.80 17.37
N THR A 111 3.67 -19.76 17.93
CA THR A 111 4.11 -20.98 17.19
C THR A 111 4.15 -22.24 18.04
N ALA A 112 4.02 -22.16 19.34
CA ALA A 112 4.20 -23.29 20.26
C ALA A 112 2.90 -23.79 20.90
N ILE A 113 1.74 -23.33 20.42
CA ILE A 113 0.40 -23.71 20.90
C ILE A 113 -0.36 -24.39 19.76
#